data_09325e8ced7f380b12c3049e7111be2c
#
_entry.id   09325e8ced7f380b12c3049e7111be2c
#
_cell.length_a   1.000
_cell.length_b   1.000
_cell.length_c   1.000
_cell.angle_alpha   90.00
_cell.angle_beta   90.00
_cell.angle_gamma   90.00
#
_symmetry.space_group_name_H-M   'P 1'
#
loop_
_entity.id
_entity.type
_entity.pdbx_description
1 polymer ?
#
loop_
_entity_poly.entity_id
_entity_poly.type
_entity_poly.pdbx_seq_one_letter_code
_entity_poly.pdbx_strand_id
1 'polypeptide(L)'
;MAVSGTPLTDAEKTDARRFCGYPAYGGAPVGFETWRFYQVYGLLEFRLTNLSSSELGVIRRYLATLTVLEGAIPRSGENLDTDEAAVWTRNRSEPADRSRLFDDWRRRLCGFLGLPPGPALAGHGIALVV
;
A
#
# COMPACT_ATOMS: atom_id res chain seq x y z
N MET A 1 -20.28 -4.16 13.37
CA MET A 1 -19.93 -5.33 14.05
C MET A 1 -19.88 -6.51 13.14
N ALA A 2 -21.00 -6.90 12.58
CA ALA A 2 -21.00 -8.02 11.68
C ALA A 2 -20.02 -7.83 10.54
N VAL A 3 -19.81 -6.60 10.19
CA VAL A 3 -18.95 -6.28 9.04
C VAL A 3 -17.52 -6.70 9.27
N SER A 4 -17.02 -6.52 10.49
CA SER A 4 -15.61 -6.83 10.72
C SER A 4 -15.32 -8.32 10.68
N GLY A 5 -16.34 -9.14 10.85
CA GLY A 5 -16.15 -10.59 10.76
C GLY A 5 -16.34 -11.14 9.37
N THR A 6 -16.76 -10.33 8.41
CA THR A 6 -16.97 -10.81 7.06
C THR A 6 -15.65 -10.87 6.31
N PRO A 7 -15.44 -11.89 5.47
CA PRO A 7 -14.22 -11.96 4.67
C PRO A 7 -14.04 -10.71 3.81
N LEU A 8 -12.81 -10.43 3.45
CA LEU A 8 -12.52 -9.28 2.60
C LEU A 8 -13.25 -9.40 1.27
N THR A 9 -13.79 -8.29 0.82
CA THR A 9 -14.39 -8.25 -0.51
C THR A 9 -13.29 -8.22 -1.56
N ASP A 10 -13.69 -8.43 -2.80
CA ASP A 10 -12.76 -8.40 -3.90
C ASP A 10 -12.08 -7.03 -3.99
N ALA A 11 -12.84 -5.97 -3.77
CA ALA A 11 -12.28 -4.61 -3.79
C ALA A 11 -11.27 -4.42 -2.68
N GLU A 12 -11.56 -4.94 -1.49
CA GLU A 12 -10.63 -4.83 -0.38
C GLU A 12 -9.34 -5.61 -0.64
N LYS A 13 -9.46 -6.78 -1.24
CA LYS A 13 -8.27 -7.57 -1.59
C LYS A 13 -7.43 -6.85 -2.63
N THR A 14 -8.08 -6.23 -3.60
CA THR A 14 -7.38 -5.46 -4.62
C THR A 14 -6.59 -4.33 -3.99
N ASP A 15 -7.22 -3.60 -3.07
CA ASP A 15 -6.52 -2.51 -2.39
C ASP A 15 -5.35 -3.04 -1.56
N ALA A 16 -5.54 -4.16 -0.87
CA ALA A 16 -4.46 -4.72 -0.07
C ALA A 16 -3.28 -5.12 -0.95
N ARG A 17 -3.55 -5.72 -2.10
CA ARG A 17 -2.47 -6.10 -3.02
C ARG A 17 -1.69 -4.88 -3.49
N ARG A 18 -2.39 -3.88 -3.98
CA ARG A 18 -1.71 -2.73 -4.54
C ARG A 18 -1.01 -1.89 -3.49
N PHE A 19 -1.57 -1.79 -2.30
CA PHE A 19 -0.88 -1.07 -1.22
C PHE A 19 0.39 -1.79 -0.79
N CYS A 20 0.40 -3.12 -0.86
CA CYS A 20 1.61 -3.88 -0.55
C CYS A 20 2.62 -3.86 -1.70
N GLY A 21 2.27 -3.28 -2.83
CA GLY A 21 3.18 -3.16 -3.95
C GLY A 21 3.16 -4.33 -4.90
N TYR A 22 2.11 -5.13 -4.88
CA TYR A 22 2.00 -6.29 -5.76
C TYR A 22 1.10 -5.95 -6.95
N PRO A 23 1.33 -6.62 -8.08
CA PRO A 23 0.52 -6.34 -9.27
C PRO A 23 -0.88 -6.92 -9.14
N ALA A 24 -1.70 -6.69 -10.14
CA ALA A 24 -3.03 -7.25 -10.18
C ALA A 24 -2.96 -8.77 -10.06
N TYR A 25 -4.03 -9.36 -9.55
CA TYR A 25 -4.06 -10.80 -9.34
C TYR A 25 -3.75 -11.52 -10.65
N GLY A 26 -2.80 -12.43 -10.58
CA GLY A 26 -2.41 -13.18 -11.76
C GLY A 26 -1.39 -12.51 -12.64
N GLY A 27 -1.11 -11.21 -12.39
CA GLY A 27 -0.14 -10.49 -13.18
C GLY A 27 1.24 -10.54 -12.56
N ALA A 28 2.27 -10.47 -13.39
CA ALA A 28 3.63 -10.37 -12.90
C ALA A 28 4.35 -9.30 -13.71
N PRO A 29 5.06 -8.39 -13.04
CA PRO A 29 5.82 -7.39 -13.77
C PRO A 29 6.91 -8.05 -14.58
N VAL A 30 7.24 -7.45 -15.71
CA VAL A 30 8.33 -7.93 -16.53
C VAL A 30 9.61 -7.93 -15.69
N GLY A 31 10.31 -9.03 -15.70
CA GLY A 31 11.54 -9.16 -14.96
C GLY A 31 11.38 -9.76 -13.58
N PHE A 32 10.14 -10.02 -13.16
CA PHE A 32 9.88 -10.59 -11.86
C PHE A 32 9.17 -11.94 -11.94
N GLU A 33 9.21 -12.60 -13.08
CA GLU A 33 8.54 -13.88 -13.29
C GLU A 33 9.40 -15.01 -12.77
N THR A 34 9.64 -15.05 -11.48
CA THR A 34 10.38 -16.12 -10.86
C THR A 34 9.47 -16.91 -9.95
N TRP A 35 9.85 -18.16 -9.69
CA TRP A 35 9.05 -18.98 -8.81
C TRP A 35 8.99 -18.37 -7.41
N ARG A 36 10.05 -17.68 -6.99
CA ARG A 36 10.05 -17.03 -5.68
C ARG A 36 8.99 -15.93 -5.60
N PHE A 37 8.87 -15.15 -6.66
CA PHE A 37 7.83 -14.13 -6.71
C PHE A 37 6.45 -14.76 -6.61
N TYR A 38 6.23 -15.83 -7.36
CA TYR A 38 4.93 -16.49 -7.34
C TYR A 38 4.65 -17.14 -6.00
N GLN A 39 5.68 -17.63 -5.33
CA GLN A 39 5.51 -18.17 -3.99
C GLN A 39 5.01 -17.11 -3.02
N VAL A 40 5.63 -15.93 -3.07
CA VAL A 40 5.24 -14.85 -2.17
C VAL A 40 3.84 -14.36 -2.53
N TYR A 41 3.55 -14.26 -3.81
CA TYR A 41 2.24 -13.83 -4.23
C TYR A 41 1.16 -14.82 -3.76
N GLY A 42 1.45 -16.12 -3.87
CA GLY A 42 0.54 -17.12 -3.37
C GLY A 42 0.33 -17.00 -1.88
N LEU A 43 1.38 -16.69 -1.14
CA LEU A 43 1.29 -16.50 0.30
C LEU A 43 0.41 -15.29 0.61
N LEU A 44 0.56 -14.22 -0.15
CA LEU A 44 -0.26 -13.03 0.01
C LEU A 44 -1.74 -13.38 -0.17
N GLU A 45 -2.06 -14.11 -1.24
CA GLU A 45 -3.43 -14.51 -1.50
C GLU A 45 -3.97 -15.40 -0.38
N PHE A 46 -3.16 -16.32 0.09
CA PHE A 46 -3.55 -17.19 1.19
C PHE A 46 -3.87 -16.37 2.45
N ARG A 47 -3.00 -15.40 2.77
CA ARG A 47 -3.20 -14.57 3.94
C ARG A 47 -4.44 -13.73 3.84
N LEU A 48 -4.71 -13.17 2.66
CA LEU A 48 -5.89 -12.33 2.47
C LEU A 48 -7.19 -13.11 2.59
N THR A 49 -7.16 -14.42 2.36
CA THR A 49 -8.38 -15.23 2.45
C THR A 49 -8.51 -15.97 3.76
N ASN A 50 -7.51 -15.93 4.62
CA ASN A 50 -7.51 -16.72 5.85
C ASN A 50 -7.26 -15.87 7.09
N LEU A 51 -7.94 -14.74 7.16
CA LEU A 51 -7.79 -13.82 8.29
C LEU A 51 -8.88 -14.09 9.33
N SER A 52 -8.49 -13.98 10.59
CA SER A 52 -9.47 -14.06 11.67
C SER A 52 -10.29 -12.78 11.73
N SER A 53 -11.37 -12.79 12.50
CA SER A 53 -12.19 -11.59 12.68
C SER A 53 -11.39 -10.39 13.14
N SER A 54 -10.50 -10.60 14.11
CA SER A 54 -9.70 -9.51 14.62
C SER A 54 -8.75 -8.98 13.55
N GLU A 55 -8.17 -9.89 12.80
CA GLU A 55 -7.25 -9.49 11.73
C GLU A 55 -7.97 -8.75 10.61
N LEU A 56 -9.18 -9.18 10.30
CA LEU A 56 -9.98 -8.47 9.31
C LEU A 56 -10.22 -7.02 9.73
N GLY A 57 -10.51 -6.82 11.01
CA GLY A 57 -10.70 -5.48 11.52
C GLY A 57 -9.45 -4.62 11.39
N VAL A 58 -8.30 -5.20 11.70
CA VAL A 58 -7.04 -4.47 11.59
C VAL A 58 -6.73 -4.14 10.13
N ILE A 59 -6.91 -5.09 9.24
CA ILE A 59 -6.66 -4.86 7.82
C ILE A 59 -7.57 -3.73 7.31
N ARG A 60 -8.82 -3.74 7.70
CA ARG A 60 -9.75 -2.72 7.24
C ARG A 60 -9.37 -1.33 7.73
N ARG A 61 -8.81 -1.24 8.94
CA ARG A 61 -8.31 0.04 9.43
C ARG A 61 -7.10 0.49 8.61
N TYR A 62 -6.20 -0.43 8.27
CA TYR A 62 -5.08 -0.09 7.41
C TYR A 62 -5.56 0.41 6.05
N LEU A 63 -6.52 -0.29 5.46
CA LEU A 63 -7.03 0.10 4.14
C LEU A 63 -7.68 1.47 4.19
N ALA A 64 -8.42 1.77 5.23
CA ALA A 64 -9.06 3.07 5.38
C ALA A 64 -8.01 4.17 5.50
N THR A 65 -7.01 3.97 6.33
CA THR A 65 -5.94 4.96 6.51
C THR A 65 -5.18 5.16 5.21
N LEU A 66 -4.84 4.08 4.53
CA LEU A 66 -4.08 4.16 3.30
C LEU A 66 -4.87 4.86 2.19
N THR A 67 -6.17 4.62 2.14
CA THR A 67 -7.01 5.28 1.15
C THR A 67 -7.01 6.79 1.36
N VAL A 68 -7.08 7.21 2.61
CA VAL A 68 -7.01 8.65 2.91
C VAL A 68 -5.66 9.22 2.56
N LEU A 69 -4.60 8.53 2.92
CA LEU A 69 -3.25 9.01 2.62
C LEU A 69 -2.99 9.06 1.13
N GLU A 70 -3.45 8.07 0.41
CA GLU A 70 -3.28 8.04 -1.03
C GLU A 70 -3.97 9.24 -1.68
N GLY A 71 -5.19 9.54 -1.25
CA GLY A 71 -5.93 10.67 -1.78
C GLY A 71 -5.36 12.01 -1.41
N ALA A 72 -4.56 12.05 -0.36
CA ALA A 72 -3.97 13.31 0.08
C ALA A 72 -2.77 13.75 -0.76
N ILE A 73 -2.13 12.81 -1.46
CA ILE A 73 -0.94 13.15 -2.24
C ILE A 73 -1.26 14.11 -3.38
N PRO A 74 -2.24 13.81 -4.24
CA PRO A 74 -2.57 14.77 -5.29
C PRO A 74 -3.08 16.09 -4.74
N ARG A 75 -3.81 16.04 -3.63
CA ARG A 75 -4.34 17.27 -3.04
C ARG A 75 -3.23 18.17 -2.51
N SER A 76 -2.18 17.57 -1.97
CA SER A 76 -1.07 18.38 -1.50
C SER A 76 -0.39 19.08 -2.67
N GLY A 77 -0.30 18.41 -3.83
CA GLY A 77 0.23 19.03 -5.02
C GLY A 77 -0.65 20.17 -5.51
N GLU A 78 -1.95 19.97 -5.48
CA GLU A 78 -2.89 21.01 -5.88
C GLU A 78 -2.82 22.21 -4.95
N ASN A 79 -2.78 21.95 -3.66
CA ASN A 79 -2.69 23.03 -2.69
C ASN A 79 -1.41 23.82 -2.86
N LEU A 80 -0.34 23.13 -3.14
CA LEU A 80 0.94 23.79 -3.35
C LEU A 80 0.86 24.74 -4.55
N ASP A 81 0.26 24.29 -5.62
CA ASP A 81 0.10 25.12 -6.80
C ASP A 81 -0.80 26.32 -6.52
N THR A 82 -1.88 26.09 -5.82
CA THR A 82 -2.86 27.13 -5.57
C THR A 82 -2.34 28.19 -4.61
N ASP A 83 -1.66 27.75 -3.58
CA ASP A 83 -1.23 28.65 -2.52
C ASP A 83 0.22 29.10 -2.67
N GLU A 84 0.79 28.85 -3.79
CA GLU A 84 2.20 29.12 -3.98
C GLU A 84 2.59 30.55 -3.64
N ALA A 85 1.78 31.48 -4.04
CA ALA A 85 2.08 32.88 -3.81
C ALA A 85 2.08 33.26 -2.33
N ALA A 86 1.27 32.56 -1.54
CA ALA A 86 1.09 32.96 -0.14
C ALA A 86 1.94 32.14 0.82
N VAL A 87 2.07 30.85 0.59
CA VAL A 87 2.72 29.99 1.58
C VAL A 87 3.73 29.04 0.97
N TRP A 88 4.24 29.39 -0.16
CA TRP A 88 5.10 28.49 -0.91
C TRP A 88 6.29 27.98 -0.11
N THR A 89 6.85 28.79 0.76
CA THR A 89 8.03 28.36 1.49
C THR A 89 7.73 27.29 2.49
N ARG A 90 6.56 27.33 3.10
CA ARG A 90 6.23 26.38 4.14
C ARG A 90 5.88 25.00 3.61
N ASN A 91 5.30 24.95 2.43
CA ASN A 91 4.74 23.68 1.96
C ASN A 91 5.49 23.06 0.80
N ARG A 92 6.74 23.47 0.62
CA ARG A 92 7.51 22.95 -0.48
C ARG A 92 7.66 21.45 -0.48
N SER A 93 7.89 20.87 0.68
CA SER A 93 8.14 19.45 0.78
C SER A 93 6.89 18.64 1.11
N GLU A 94 5.74 19.27 1.14
CA GLU A 94 4.53 18.58 1.55
C GLU A 94 4.19 17.38 0.67
N PRO A 95 4.27 17.46 -0.67
CA PRO A 95 3.97 16.28 -1.48
C PRO A 95 4.91 15.12 -1.19
N ALA A 96 6.21 15.40 -1.03
CA ALA A 96 7.17 14.36 -0.72
C ALA A 96 6.93 13.77 0.66
N ASP A 97 6.58 14.61 1.62
CA ASP A 97 6.30 14.15 2.97
C ASP A 97 5.08 13.24 2.99
N ARG A 98 4.05 13.60 2.25
CA ARG A 98 2.85 12.77 2.19
C ARG A 98 3.11 11.45 1.50
N SER A 99 3.92 11.46 0.44
CA SER A 99 4.30 10.23 -0.24
C SER A 99 5.08 9.31 0.68
N ARG A 100 6.00 9.89 1.46
CA ARG A 100 6.81 9.13 2.40
C ARG A 100 5.94 8.50 3.48
N LEU A 101 5.00 9.26 4.01
CA LEU A 101 4.09 8.76 5.01
C LEU A 101 3.21 7.64 4.45
N PHE A 102 2.72 7.83 3.23
CA PHE A 102 1.93 6.81 2.56
C PHE A 102 2.74 5.52 2.41
N ASP A 103 3.98 5.62 1.93
CA ASP A 103 4.82 4.44 1.75
C ASP A 103 5.14 3.77 3.08
N ASP A 104 5.32 4.55 4.12
CA ASP A 104 5.57 4.00 5.45
C ASP A 104 4.39 3.16 5.93
N TRP A 105 3.19 3.64 5.73
CA TRP A 105 2.01 2.89 6.12
C TRP A 105 1.80 1.66 5.26
N ARG A 106 2.18 1.74 3.99
CA ARG A 106 2.14 0.57 3.12
C ARG A 106 3.06 -0.52 3.65
N ARG A 107 4.24 -0.15 4.10
CA ARG A 107 5.17 -1.13 4.67
C ARG A 107 4.65 -1.70 5.97
N ARG A 108 3.93 -0.92 6.74
CA ARG A 108 3.31 -1.44 7.96
C ARG A 108 2.27 -2.50 7.64
N LEU A 109 1.50 -2.28 6.59
CA LEU A 109 0.54 -3.29 6.17
C LEU A 109 1.24 -4.58 5.76
N CYS A 110 2.32 -4.47 4.99
CA CYS A 110 3.10 -5.65 4.62
C CYS A 110 3.61 -6.38 5.85
N GLY A 111 4.12 -5.62 6.82
CA GLY A 111 4.61 -6.21 8.05
C GLY A 111 3.54 -6.94 8.83
N PHE A 112 2.35 -6.38 8.87
CA PHE A 112 1.25 -7.04 9.56
C PHE A 112 0.88 -8.35 8.87
N LEU A 113 0.87 -8.34 7.56
CA LEU A 113 0.59 -9.56 6.80
C LEU A 113 1.75 -10.53 6.78
N GLY A 114 2.92 -10.08 7.21
CA GLY A 114 4.09 -10.96 7.25
C GLY A 114 4.70 -11.22 5.90
N LEU A 115 4.65 -10.23 5.02
CA LEU A 115 5.13 -10.38 3.65
C LEU A 115 6.19 -9.33 3.35
N PRO A 116 7.15 -9.65 2.49
CA PRO A 116 8.04 -8.61 2.00
C PRO A 116 7.27 -7.64 1.12
N PRO A 117 7.68 -6.37 1.04
CA PRO A 117 7.05 -5.44 0.12
C PRO A 117 7.13 -5.97 -1.31
N GLY A 118 6.07 -5.69 -2.08
CA GLY A 118 6.06 -6.12 -3.46
C GLY A 118 6.95 -5.27 -4.35
N PRO A 119 7.07 -5.64 -5.63
CA PRO A 119 8.00 -4.95 -6.53
C PRO A 119 7.78 -3.44 -6.61
N ALA A 120 6.54 -3.00 -6.59
CA ALA A 120 6.26 -1.57 -6.71
C ALA A 120 6.65 -0.78 -5.48
N LEU A 121 6.70 -1.43 -4.32
CA LEU A 121 7.01 -0.75 -3.07
C LEU A 121 8.47 -0.94 -2.69
N ALA A 122 9.02 -2.09 -2.99
CA ALA A 122 10.39 -2.40 -2.61
C ALA A 122 11.44 -1.86 -3.57
N GLY A 123 10.99 -1.33 -4.70
CA GLY A 123 11.90 -0.97 -5.77
C GLY A 123 13.04 -0.06 -5.36
N HIS A 124 12.75 0.91 -4.52
CA HIS A 124 13.79 1.85 -4.11
C HIS A 124 14.87 1.19 -3.28
N GLY A 125 14.46 0.36 -2.34
CA GLY A 125 15.43 -0.25 -1.46
C GLY A 125 16.25 -1.32 -2.14
N ILE A 126 15.63 -2.07 -3.01
CA ILE A 126 16.30 -3.16 -3.68
C ILE A 126 17.45 -2.69 -4.54
N ALA A 127 17.26 -1.57 -5.17
CA ALA A 127 18.28 -1.04 -6.04
C ALA A 127 19.60 -0.84 -5.30
N LEU A 128 19.52 -0.58 -4.02
CA LEU A 128 20.71 -0.31 -3.24
C LEU A 128 21.36 -1.57 -2.73
N VAL A 129 20.57 -2.57 -2.52
CA VAL A 129 21.07 -3.78 -1.89
C VAL A 129 21.88 -4.62 -2.86
N VAL A 130 21.54 -4.52 -4.08
CA VAL A 130 22.24 -5.29 -5.08
C VAL A 130 23.66 -4.81 -5.28
#